data_389171f336240ebebff94b99ccf0fed2
#
_entry.id   389171f336240ebebff94b99ccf0fed2
#
_cell.length_a   1.000
_cell.length_b   1.000
_cell.length_c   1.000
_cell.angle_alpha   90.00
_cell.angle_beta   90.00
_cell.angle_gamma   90.00
#
_symmetry.space_group_name_H-M   'P 1'
#
loop_
_entity.id
_entity.type
_entity.pdbx_description
1 polymer ?
#
loop_
_entity_poly.entity_id
_entity_poly.type
_entity_poly.pdbx_seq_one_letter_code
_entity_poly.pdbx_strand_id
1 'polypeptide(L)'
;DRGAHAKGPDGSLADTPDEGAVYRCNPDGTQLEVFARGLRNPQSLAFTENGDLLTGDNDCDKGDEERLVHVVQGGDSGWRVGYQHPLIDKDSPWLADKLWQPRTKDTAAYILSPICNIEDGPSGLTYYPGTGLNDSYRGSLFITHFKGSVAKSGIYTYNVKPKGAGYAIADSKPFLTSALPTDVKFGPDGRLYTSDWADGWPKSKRGRIYAISDPQHAKDALVLETQKLIAQDWTKASVSELTVLLAHADQRVRQEAQFTFAERGASSIAPLTAIVSSPSSKPYARLHALWALGQLAPKNPAALNPLTQLLRDSDSEVRAQSAKLLGD
;
A
#
# COMPACT_ATOMS: atom_id res chain seq x y z
N ASP A 1 19.52 10.08 11.31
CA ASP A 1 19.02 8.89 10.67
C ASP A 1 19.83 7.68 11.16
N ARG A 2 19.32 7.05 12.17
CA ARG A 2 19.77 5.74 12.67
C ARG A 2 18.64 4.79 12.37
N GLY A 3 18.95 3.55 12.04
CA GLY A 3 17.94 2.52 11.83
C GLY A 3 17.07 2.28 13.07
N ALA A 4 16.24 1.29 13.03
CA ALA A 4 15.31 0.98 14.10
C ALA A 4 15.61 -0.39 14.72
N HIS A 5 15.34 -0.47 16.03
CA HIS A 5 15.38 -1.70 16.83
C HIS A 5 14.01 -1.85 17.47
N ALA A 6 13.24 -2.83 17.06
CA ALA A 6 11.90 -3.06 17.61
C ALA A 6 11.79 -4.48 18.16
N LYS A 7 11.05 -4.62 19.27
CA LYS A 7 10.82 -5.90 19.94
C LYS A 7 9.33 -6.13 20.16
N GLY A 8 8.86 -7.28 19.73
CA GLY A 8 7.50 -7.75 19.98
C GLY A 8 7.33 -8.27 21.42
N PRO A 9 6.08 -8.33 21.92
CA PRO A 9 5.78 -8.80 23.28
C PRO A 9 6.13 -10.28 23.49
N ASP A 10 6.21 -11.07 22.43
CA ASP A 10 6.61 -12.48 22.42
C ASP A 10 8.13 -12.68 22.32
N GLY A 11 8.91 -11.58 22.29
CA GLY A 11 10.35 -11.61 22.14
C GLY A 11 10.86 -11.61 20.70
N SER A 12 9.99 -11.58 19.69
CA SER A 12 10.36 -11.40 18.30
C SER A 12 11.08 -10.05 18.10
N LEU A 13 12.05 -10.01 17.17
CA LEU A 13 12.91 -8.85 16.95
C LEU A 13 12.89 -8.42 15.49
N ALA A 14 12.80 -7.12 15.25
CA ALA A 14 13.07 -6.51 13.97
C ALA A 14 14.19 -5.48 14.16
N ASP A 15 15.33 -5.74 13.53
CA ASP A 15 16.56 -4.99 13.69
C ASP A 15 17.08 -4.52 12.32
N THR A 16 17.10 -3.21 12.12
CA THR A 16 17.58 -2.55 10.90
C THR A 16 18.41 -1.33 11.28
N PRO A 17 19.66 -1.52 11.76
CA PRO A 17 20.47 -0.45 12.37
C PRO A 17 20.90 0.63 11.37
N ASP A 18 21.01 0.29 10.08
CA ASP A 18 21.63 1.12 9.06
C ASP A 18 20.68 1.55 7.93
N GLU A 19 19.38 1.31 8.09
CA GLU A 19 18.41 1.48 7.02
C GLU A 19 17.00 1.75 7.52
N GLY A 20 16.16 2.34 6.67
CA GLY A 20 14.71 2.32 6.82
C GLY A 20 14.13 0.98 6.34
N ALA A 21 13.03 0.57 6.94
CA ALA A 21 12.40 -0.70 6.67
C ALA A 21 10.88 -0.64 6.85
N VAL A 22 10.20 -1.64 6.30
CA VAL A 22 8.80 -1.94 6.61
C VAL A 22 8.78 -3.17 7.51
N TYR A 23 8.07 -3.06 8.62
CA TYR A 23 7.88 -4.16 9.57
C TYR A 23 6.47 -4.73 9.46
N ARG A 24 6.34 -6.02 9.80
CA ARG A 24 5.05 -6.70 9.90
C ARG A 24 4.95 -7.36 11.27
N CYS A 25 3.77 -7.34 11.87
CA CYS A 25 3.45 -8.07 13.10
C CYS A 25 1.97 -8.43 13.12
N ASN A 26 1.59 -9.31 14.06
CA ASN A 26 0.18 -9.53 14.38
C ASN A 26 -0.45 -8.26 15.00
N PRO A 27 -1.79 -8.13 15.04
CA PRO A 27 -2.46 -6.99 15.67
C PRO A 27 -2.12 -6.77 17.15
N ASP A 28 -1.68 -7.82 17.85
CA ASP A 28 -1.21 -7.77 19.24
C ASP A 28 0.29 -7.49 19.37
N GLY A 29 0.99 -7.23 18.26
CA GLY A 29 2.42 -6.95 18.20
C GLY A 29 3.33 -8.17 18.23
N THR A 30 2.78 -9.38 18.30
CA THR A 30 3.56 -10.62 18.24
C THR A 30 4.04 -10.93 16.84
N GLN A 31 5.00 -11.84 16.69
CA GLN A 31 5.59 -12.23 15.40
C GLN A 31 6.12 -11.03 14.60
N LEU A 32 6.73 -10.08 15.30
CA LEU A 32 7.34 -8.92 14.65
C LEU A 32 8.51 -9.36 13.76
N GLU A 33 8.51 -8.90 12.52
CA GLU A 33 9.55 -9.21 11.54
C GLU A 33 9.89 -8.01 10.65
N VAL A 34 11.06 -8.06 10.02
CA VAL A 34 11.42 -7.15 8.92
C VAL A 34 10.76 -7.67 7.65
N PHE A 35 9.73 -6.98 7.17
CA PHE A 35 9.03 -7.34 5.94
C PHE A 35 9.83 -6.97 4.68
N ALA A 36 10.39 -5.75 4.66
CA ALA A 36 11.27 -5.27 3.59
C ALA A 36 12.26 -4.24 4.15
N ARG A 37 13.40 -4.09 3.49
CA ARG A 37 14.51 -3.23 3.93
C ARG A 37 15.10 -2.40 2.80
N GLY A 38 16.15 -1.63 3.13
CA GLY A 38 16.88 -0.85 2.14
C GLY A 38 16.14 0.41 1.70
N LEU A 39 15.28 0.95 2.55
CA LEU A 39 14.60 2.22 2.39
C LEU A 39 15.29 3.31 3.23
N ARG A 40 15.11 4.57 2.85
CA ARG A 40 15.64 5.68 3.63
C ARG A 40 14.60 6.19 4.63
N ASN A 41 13.44 6.63 4.15
CA ASN A 41 12.41 7.24 5.00
C ASN A 41 11.00 6.99 4.43
N PRO A 42 10.52 5.74 4.41
CA PRO A 42 9.16 5.42 4.01
C PRO A 42 8.19 5.89 5.11
N GLN A 43 7.34 6.86 4.81
CA GLN A 43 6.45 7.44 5.83
C GLN A 43 5.04 6.88 5.79
N SER A 44 4.55 6.45 4.65
CA SER A 44 3.19 5.97 4.47
C SER A 44 3.15 4.77 3.52
N LEU A 45 2.17 3.90 3.73
CA LEU A 45 1.99 2.66 3.00
C LEU A 45 0.56 2.60 2.44
N ALA A 46 0.39 2.06 1.24
CA ALA A 46 -0.92 1.78 0.68
C ALA A 46 -0.92 0.47 -0.11
N PHE A 47 -2.00 -0.29 0.03
CA PHE A 47 -2.26 -1.47 -0.79
C PHE A 47 -2.98 -1.08 -2.08
N THR A 48 -2.51 -1.63 -3.19
CA THR A 48 -3.24 -1.61 -4.46
C THR A 48 -4.46 -2.54 -4.40
N GLU A 49 -5.29 -2.52 -5.44
CA GLU A 49 -6.41 -3.45 -5.55
C GLU A 49 -5.99 -4.93 -5.69
N ASN A 50 -4.74 -5.18 -6.09
CA ASN A 50 -4.16 -6.52 -6.19
C ASN A 50 -3.46 -6.98 -4.90
N GLY A 51 -3.52 -6.18 -3.82
CA GLY A 51 -2.91 -6.51 -2.54
C GLY A 51 -1.41 -6.28 -2.46
N ASP A 52 -0.82 -5.59 -3.43
CA ASP A 52 0.58 -5.21 -3.40
C ASP A 52 0.78 -3.93 -2.62
N LEU A 53 1.85 -3.89 -1.83
CA LEU A 53 2.18 -2.78 -0.95
C LEU A 53 3.10 -1.78 -1.65
N LEU A 54 2.72 -0.52 -1.63
CA LEU A 54 3.51 0.58 -2.21
C LEU A 54 3.85 1.63 -1.16
N THR A 55 5.01 2.30 -1.33
CA THR A 55 5.44 3.42 -0.50
C THR A 55 6.17 4.48 -1.31
N GLY A 56 6.06 5.73 -0.87
CA GLY A 56 6.98 6.79 -1.27
C GLY A 56 8.18 6.79 -0.32
N ASP A 57 9.38 6.71 -0.86
CA ASP A 57 10.62 6.73 -0.09
C ASP A 57 11.36 8.04 -0.36
N ASN A 58 11.56 8.83 0.70
CA ASN A 58 12.20 10.14 0.63
C ASN A 58 13.72 9.99 0.50
N ASP A 59 14.35 10.83 -0.30
CA ASP A 59 15.79 10.85 -0.56
C ASP A 59 16.63 11.30 0.66
N CYS A 60 17.93 11.41 0.51
CA CYS A 60 18.84 11.91 1.55
C CYS A 60 19.33 13.34 1.32
N ASP A 61 18.75 14.09 0.39
CA ASP A 61 19.16 15.45 -0.02
C ASP A 61 20.61 15.54 -0.53
N LYS A 62 21.15 14.48 -1.14
CA LYS A 62 22.54 14.40 -1.59
C LYS A 62 22.72 14.09 -3.07
N GLY A 63 21.64 14.27 -3.86
CA GLY A 63 21.63 14.08 -5.30
C GLY A 63 21.07 12.73 -5.75
N ASP A 64 20.58 11.93 -4.82
CA ASP A 64 19.62 10.87 -5.09
C ASP A 64 18.22 11.48 -5.28
N GLU A 65 17.29 10.67 -5.74
CA GLU A 65 15.92 11.10 -6.02
C GLU A 65 14.94 10.25 -5.21
N GLU A 66 13.82 10.86 -4.85
CA GLU A 66 12.70 10.18 -4.20
C GLU A 66 12.16 9.06 -5.08
N ARG A 67 11.69 8.02 -4.43
CA ARG A 67 11.30 6.79 -5.10
C ARG A 67 9.87 6.39 -4.77
N LEU A 68 9.11 5.96 -5.77
CA LEU A 68 7.92 5.15 -5.57
C LEU A 68 8.33 3.68 -5.62
N VAL A 69 8.15 2.97 -4.51
CA VAL A 69 8.68 1.62 -4.32
C VAL A 69 7.54 0.60 -4.20
N HIS A 70 7.66 -0.51 -4.94
CA HIS A 70 6.89 -1.73 -4.70
C HIS A 70 7.57 -2.51 -3.57
N VAL A 71 6.91 -2.58 -2.43
CA VAL A 71 7.43 -3.22 -1.22
C VAL A 71 7.15 -4.72 -1.27
N VAL A 72 8.18 -5.51 -1.51
CA VAL A 72 8.10 -6.97 -1.63
C VAL A 72 8.67 -7.61 -0.37
N GLN A 73 8.01 -8.65 0.12
CA GLN A 73 8.49 -9.41 1.29
C GLN A 73 9.91 -9.95 1.06
N GLY A 74 10.78 -9.74 2.04
CA GLY A 74 12.20 -10.08 1.94
C GLY A 74 13.00 -9.19 0.98
N GLY A 75 12.36 -8.16 0.39
CA GLY A 75 12.99 -7.25 -0.56
C GLY A 75 14.00 -6.31 0.09
N ASP A 76 15.03 -5.94 -0.67
CA ASP A 76 16.04 -4.95 -0.30
C ASP A 76 16.16 -3.91 -1.42
N SER A 77 15.80 -2.66 -1.10
CA SER A 77 15.89 -1.52 -2.03
C SER A 77 17.25 -0.83 -1.99
N GLY A 78 18.20 -1.33 -1.21
CA GLY A 78 19.63 -1.05 -1.26
C GLY A 78 20.10 0.20 -0.52
N TRP A 79 19.22 1.02 0.05
CA TRP A 79 19.68 2.19 0.80
C TRP A 79 20.33 1.76 2.12
N ARG A 80 21.43 2.42 2.48
CA ARG A 80 22.15 2.25 3.75
C ARG A 80 22.65 3.59 4.25
N VAL A 81 22.52 3.83 5.55
CA VAL A 81 22.99 5.04 6.22
C VAL A 81 24.48 5.29 5.98
N GLY A 82 25.29 4.24 5.98
CA GLY A 82 26.73 4.33 5.76
C GLY A 82 27.12 4.81 4.35
N TYR A 83 26.20 4.69 3.37
CA TYR A 83 26.43 5.13 2.00
C TYR A 83 25.96 6.56 1.73
N GLN A 84 25.01 7.05 2.50
CA GLN A 84 24.28 8.28 2.21
C GLN A 84 24.25 9.26 3.39
N HIS A 85 25.02 9.00 4.45
CA HIS A 85 25.06 9.89 5.61
C HIS A 85 25.51 11.31 5.18
N PRO A 86 24.88 12.39 5.68
CA PRO A 86 25.17 13.77 5.31
C PRO A 86 26.64 14.20 5.52
N LEU A 87 27.36 13.49 6.38
CA LEU A 87 28.77 13.73 6.68
C LEU A 87 29.74 12.91 5.83
N ILE A 88 29.25 11.97 5.01
CA ILE A 88 30.06 11.20 4.07
C ILE A 88 30.03 11.93 2.73
N ASP A 89 31.18 12.01 2.09
CA ASP A 89 31.45 12.79 0.90
C ASP A 89 30.49 12.43 -0.27
N LYS A 90 30.37 13.35 -1.23
CA LYS A 90 29.55 13.25 -2.44
C LYS A 90 29.79 12.01 -3.30
N ASP A 91 30.82 11.25 -2.99
CA ASP A 91 31.31 10.10 -3.74
C ASP A 91 30.91 8.75 -3.12
N SER A 92 29.82 8.70 -2.33
CA SER A 92 29.34 7.42 -1.82
C SER A 92 28.99 6.46 -2.97
N PRO A 93 29.27 5.16 -2.85
CA PRO A 93 28.96 4.19 -3.91
C PRO A 93 27.51 4.22 -4.38
N TRP A 94 26.60 4.50 -3.46
CA TRP A 94 25.17 4.64 -3.79
C TRP A 94 24.91 5.75 -4.81
N LEU A 95 25.50 6.94 -4.61
CA LEU A 95 25.34 8.09 -5.50
C LEU A 95 26.19 7.96 -6.74
N ALA A 96 27.48 7.63 -6.60
CA ALA A 96 28.43 7.55 -7.71
C ALA A 96 28.05 6.45 -8.71
N ASP A 97 27.68 5.29 -8.21
CA ASP A 97 27.33 4.12 -9.03
C ASP A 97 25.85 4.04 -9.38
N LYS A 98 25.03 4.97 -8.90
CA LYS A 98 23.58 4.98 -9.10
C LYS A 98 22.96 3.61 -8.80
N LEU A 99 23.23 3.06 -7.63
CA LEU A 99 22.86 1.68 -7.27
C LEU A 99 21.36 1.42 -7.27
N TRP A 100 20.52 2.46 -7.23
CA TRP A 100 19.05 2.36 -7.36
C TRP A 100 18.58 2.15 -8.81
N GLN A 101 19.48 2.23 -9.81
CA GLN A 101 19.14 2.08 -11.23
C GLN A 101 19.84 0.86 -11.85
N PRO A 102 19.20 0.15 -12.80
CA PRO A 102 19.91 -0.83 -13.62
C PRO A 102 21.04 -0.15 -14.42
N ARG A 103 22.21 -0.75 -14.48
CA ARG A 103 23.36 -0.19 -15.23
C ARG A 103 23.13 -0.16 -16.73
N THR A 104 22.37 -1.12 -17.25
CA THR A 104 22.00 -1.21 -18.67
C THR A 104 20.56 -1.65 -18.79
N LYS A 105 19.97 -1.43 -19.98
CA LYS A 105 18.57 -1.80 -20.27
C LYS A 105 18.25 -3.28 -20.02
N ASP A 106 19.24 -4.15 -20.24
CA ASP A 106 19.05 -5.61 -20.20
C ASP A 106 19.73 -6.26 -18.98
N THR A 107 20.26 -5.47 -18.05
CA THR A 107 20.92 -5.97 -16.84
C THR A 107 19.95 -5.90 -15.66
N ALA A 108 19.83 -6.98 -14.90
CA ALA A 108 19.12 -6.97 -13.64
C ALA A 108 19.76 -5.94 -12.69
N ALA A 109 18.93 -5.20 -11.97
CA ALA A 109 19.43 -4.33 -10.92
C ALA A 109 20.05 -5.17 -9.80
N TYR A 110 21.11 -4.65 -9.17
CA TYR A 110 21.72 -5.31 -8.00
C TYR A 110 20.80 -5.32 -6.78
N ILE A 111 19.78 -4.47 -6.81
CA ILE A 111 18.76 -4.26 -5.78
C ILE A 111 17.41 -4.13 -6.47
N LEU A 112 16.32 -4.18 -5.70
CA LEU A 112 14.99 -3.90 -6.24
C LEU A 112 14.91 -2.45 -6.74
N SER A 113 14.70 -2.30 -8.04
CA SER A 113 14.51 -0.98 -8.65
C SER A 113 13.17 -0.38 -8.21
N PRO A 114 13.10 0.96 -8.03
CA PRO A 114 11.84 1.64 -7.82
C PRO A 114 10.93 1.51 -9.05
N ILE A 115 9.63 1.74 -8.86
CA ILE A 115 8.66 1.87 -9.95
C ILE A 115 9.05 3.07 -10.82
N CYS A 116 9.33 4.19 -10.18
CA CYS A 116 9.84 5.42 -10.78
C CYS A 116 10.42 6.34 -9.70
N ASN A 117 11.11 7.39 -10.12
CA ASN A 117 11.36 8.55 -9.28
C ASN A 117 10.11 9.43 -9.25
N ILE A 118 9.88 10.11 -8.12
CA ILE A 118 8.74 10.97 -7.88
C ILE A 118 9.18 12.35 -7.41
N GLU A 119 8.23 13.26 -7.24
CA GLU A 119 8.49 14.61 -6.74
C GLU A 119 9.02 14.57 -5.29
N ASP A 120 9.85 15.56 -4.97
CA ASP A 120 10.49 15.79 -3.67
C ASP A 120 9.48 15.82 -2.51
N GLY A 121 9.89 15.29 -1.35
CA GLY A 121 9.19 15.32 -0.08
C GLY A 121 7.95 14.42 0.01
N PRO A 122 7.94 13.18 -0.49
CA PRO A 122 6.81 12.27 -0.29
C PRO A 122 6.61 12.01 1.21
N SER A 123 5.37 12.22 1.68
CA SER A 123 5.02 12.00 3.09
C SER A 123 3.77 11.14 3.24
N GLY A 124 2.58 11.67 3.03
CA GLY A 124 1.35 10.87 3.07
C GLY A 124 1.06 10.16 1.75
N LEU A 125 0.47 8.97 1.81
CA LEU A 125 0.11 8.20 0.64
C LEU A 125 -1.18 7.42 0.87
N THR A 126 -2.06 7.41 -0.14
CA THR A 126 -3.27 6.59 -0.14
C THR A 126 -3.60 6.13 -1.55
N TYR A 127 -4.19 4.94 -1.67
CA TYR A 127 -4.72 4.45 -2.94
C TYR A 127 -6.19 4.84 -3.08
N TYR A 128 -6.64 5.15 -4.29
CA TYR A 128 -8.07 5.46 -4.54
C TYR A 128 -8.94 4.24 -4.25
N PRO A 129 -9.86 4.30 -3.29
CA PRO A 129 -10.61 3.11 -2.87
C PRO A 129 -11.69 2.68 -3.86
N GLY A 130 -12.02 3.50 -4.86
CA GLY A 130 -13.02 3.21 -5.89
C GLY A 130 -14.31 4.01 -5.79
N THR A 131 -14.47 4.88 -4.79
CA THR A 131 -15.66 5.73 -4.61
C THR A 131 -15.28 7.14 -4.14
N GLY A 132 -16.10 8.13 -4.47
CA GLY A 132 -15.98 9.51 -3.99
C GLY A 132 -15.40 10.50 -4.99
N LEU A 133 -14.63 10.03 -5.97
CA LEU A 133 -14.12 10.84 -7.09
C LEU A 133 -14.50 10.18 -8.41
N ASN A 134 -14.18 10.87 -9.52
CA ASN A 134 -14.39 10.36 -10.86
C ASN A 134 -13.61 9.04 -11.10
N ASP A 135 -14.17 8.16 -11.91
CA ASP A 135 -13.56 6.85 -12.25
C ASP A 135 -12.21 6.93 -12.95
N SER A 136 -11.84 8.10 -13.49
CA SER A 136 -10.49 8.32 -14.05
C SER A 136 -9.38 8.21 -13.02
N TYR A 137 -9.69 8.25 -11.72
CA TYR A 137 -8.74 8.05 -10.63
C TYR A 137 -8.54 6.58 -10.24
N ARG A 138 -9.27 5.63 -10.85
CA ARG A 138 -9.03 4.19 -10.59
C ARG A 138 -7.59 3.81 -10.92
N GLY A 139 -6.97 3.06 -10.02
CA GLY A 139 -5.56 2.71 -10.14
C GLY A 139 -4.59 3.80 -9.70
N SER A 140 -5.07 4.89 -9.11
CA SER A 140 -4.20 6.01 -8.73
C SER A 140 -3.86 6.00 -7.24
N LEU A 141 -2.60 6.28 -6.97
CA LEU A 141 -2.09 6.73 -5.68
C LEU A 141 -2.23 8.24 -5.58
N PHE A 142 -2.55 8.74 -4.40
CA PHE A 142 -2.48 10.14 -4.02
C PHE A 142 -1.31 10.28 -3.06
N ILE A 143 -0.30 11.05 -3.43
CA ILE A 143 0.92 11.25 -2.65
C ILE A 143 1.03 12.73 -2.29
N THR A 144 1.24 13.02 -1.01
CA THR A 144 1.57 14.37 -0.56
C THR A 144 3.05 14.62 -0.75
N HIS A 145 3.38 15.77 -1.30
CA HIS A 145 4.74 16.24 -1.52
C HIS A 145 4.99 17.47 -0.67
N PHE A 146 5.69 17.29 0.45
CA PHE A 146 6.02 18.33 1.40
C PHE A 146 7.39 18.92 1.07
N LYS A 147 7.42 20.06 0.39
CA LYS A 147 8.65 20.77 -0.01
C LYS A 147 8.95 22.00 0.87
N GLY A 148 8.48 21.99 2.11
CA GLY A 148 8.74 23.02 3.12
C GLY A 148 8.10 24.39 2.87
N SER A 149 7.43 24.61 1.74
CA SER A 149 6.72 25.86 1.43
C SER A 149 5.40 25.59 0.69
N VAL A 150 4.38 26.41 0.96
CA VAL A 150 3.05 26.31 0.36
C VAL A 150 3.11 26.34 -1.19
N ALA A 151 3.93 27.24 -1.74
CA ALA A 151 4.01 27.44 -3.19
C ALA A 151 4.58 26.24 -3.96
N LYS A 152 5.36 25.38 -3.30
CA LYS A 152 6.05 24.24 -3.93
C LYS A 152 5.41 22.89 -3.60
N SER A 153 4.60 22.83 -2.55
CA SER A 153 4.02 21.61 -2.01
C SER A 153 2.61 21.34 -2.56
N GLY A 154 2.16 20.10 -2.45
CA GLY A 154 0.86 19.71 -2.95
C GLY A 154 0.58 18.23 -2.84
N ILE A 155 -0.51 17.80 -3.46
CA ILE A 155 -0.88 16.39 -3.64
C ILE A 155 -0.80 16.09 -5.14
N TYR A 156 -0.14 15.00 -5.49
CA TYR A 156 -0.05 14.49 -6.86
C TYR A 156 -0.70 13.11 -6.95
N THR A 157 -1.25 12.81 -8.11
CA THR A 157 -1.73 11.47 -8.42
C THR A 157 -0.75 10.74 -9.32
N TYR A 158 -0.56 9.46 -9.04
CA TYR A 158 0.26 8.54 -9.83
C TYR A 158 -0.61 7.34 -10.18
N ASN A 159 -0.99 7.23 -11.44
CA ASN A 159 -1.75 6.07 -11.92
C ASN A 159 -0.79 4.92 -12.18
N VAL A 160 -0.89 3.85 -11.38
CA VAL A 160 -0.05 2.67 -11.49
C VAL A 160 -0.77 1.54 -12.22
N LYS A 161 -0.04 0.85 -13.09
CA LYS A 161 -0.54 -0.33 -13.81
C LYS A 161 0.41 -1.50 -13.66
N PRO A 162 -0.09 -2.72 -13.47
CA PRO A 162 0.75 -3.91 -13.44
C PRO A 162 1.62 -4.01 -14.69
N LYS A 163 2.91 -4.35 -14.50
CA LYS A 163 3.88 -4.59 -15.56
C LYS A 163 4.84 -5.70 -15.14
N GLY A 164 4.67 -6.88 -15.72
CA GLY A 164 5.42 -8.07 -15.28
C GLY A 164 5.07 -8.41 -13.82
N ALA A 165 6.10 -8.59 -12.99
CA ALA A 165 5.96 -8.84 -11.55
C ALA A 165 5.91 -7.54 -10.70
N GLY A 166 5.79 -6.38 -11.32
CA GLY A 166 5.75 -5.08 -10.64
C GLY A 166 4.77 -4.12 -11.30
N TYR A 167 5.12 -2.84 -11.28
CA TYR A 167 4.26 -1.75 -11.77
C TYR A 167 5.01 -0.82 -12.71
N ALA A 168 4.25 -0.07 -13.50
CA ALA A 168 4.71 1.10 -14.23
C ALA A 168 3.72 2.25 -14.04
N ILE A 169 4.20 3.49 -14.17
CA ILE A 169 3.35 4.67 -14.18
C ILE A 169 2.70 4.81 -15.55
N ALA A 170 1.37 4.91 -15.56
CA ALA A 170 0.60 5.21 -16.75
C ALA A 170 0.38 6.72 -16.92
N ASP A 171 0.20 7.44 -15.82
CA ASP A 171 -0.02 8.89 -15.78
C ASP A 171 0.36 9.44 -14.41
N SER A 172 0.83 10.70 -14.37
CA SER A 172 1.05 11.44 -13.14
C SER A 172 0.70 12.91 -13.35
N LYS A 173 0.01 13.51 -12.35
CA LYS A 173 -0.40 14.91 -12.44
C LYS A 173 -0.64 15.54 -11.07
N PRO A 174 -0.51 16.87 -10.96
CA PRO A 174 -0.93 17.57 -9.75
C PRO A 174 -2.44 17.42 -9.54
N PHE A 175 -2.84 17.15 -8.29
CA PHE A 175 -4.24 17.09 -7.85
C PHE A 175 -4.61 18.32 -7.01
N LEU A 176 -3.78 18.69 -6.05
CA LEU A 176 -3.90 19.89 -5.23
C LEU A 176 -2.55 20.58 -5.16
N THR A 177 -2.51 21.86 -5.45
CA THR A 177 -1.30 22.70 -5.35
C THR A 177 -1.49 23.82 -4.34
N SER A 178 -0.39 24.45 -3.95
CA SER A 178 -0.42 25.60 -3.03
C SER A 178 -1.02 25.27 -1.65
N ALA A 179 -0.68 24.09 -1.15
CA ALA A 179 -0.97 23.62 0.21
C ALA A 179 0.28 22.92 0.76
N LEU A 180 0.38 22.75 2.08
CA LEU A 180 1.47 22.01 2.75
C LEU A 180 0.96 20.70 3.35
N PRO A 181 0.48 19.77 2.52
CA PRO A 181 -0.06 18.51 3.00
C PRO A 181 1.05 17.64 3.60
N THR A 182 0.74 16.97 4.72
CA THR A 182 1.65 16.04 5.41
C THR A 182 1.14 14.62 5.43
N ASP A 183 -0.18 14.41 5.31
CA ASP A 183 -0.80 13.11 5.11
C ASP A 183 -2.10 13.24 4.33
N VAL A 184 -2.57 12.14 3.74
CA VAL A 184 -3.77 12.08 2.92
C VAL A 184 -4.48 10.73 3.05
N LYS A 185 -5.81 10.73 3.28
CA LYS A 185 -6.63 9.52 3.39
C LYS A 185 -8.04 9.74 2.86
N PHE A 186 -8.64 8.71 2.27
CA PHE A 186 -10.05 8.74 1.91
C PHE A 186 -10.92 8.40 3.13
N GLY A 187 -11.87 9.29 3.43
CA GLY A 187 -12.91 9.05 4.43
C GLY A 187 -14.02 8.12 3.90
N PRO A 188 -14.84 7.55 4.81
CA PRO A 188 -15.97 6.69 4.42
C PRO A 188 -17.05 7.44 3.63
N ASP A 189 -17.09 8.76 3.73
CA ASP A 189 -17.99 9.67 3.04
C ASP A 189 -17.52 10.04 1.60
N GLY A 190 -16.51 9.36 1.09
CA GLY A 190 -15.95 9.58 -0.26
C GLY A 190 -15.08 10.82 -0.40
N ARG A 191 -14.87 11.59 0.69
CA ARG A 191 -13.98 12.75 0.68
C ARG A 191 -12.53 12.33 0.87
N LEU A 192 -11.63 13.12 0.27
CA LEU A 192 -10.21 13.04 0.55
C LEU A 192 -9.86 14.02 1.66
N TYR A 193 -9.34 13.50 2.76
CA TYR A 193 -8.87 14.30 3.90
C TYR A 193 -7.36 14.45 3.84
N THR A 194 -6.87 15.66 4.11
CA THR A 194 -5.43 15.92 4.20
C THR A 194 -5.13 16.82 5.38
N SER A 195 -4.08 16.47 6.14
CA SER A 195 -3.48 17.35 7.14
C SER A 195 -2.53 18.33 6.47
N ASP A 196 -2.49 19.56 6.97
CA ASP A 196 -1.70 20.65 6.39
C ASP A 196 -0.90 21.36 7.48
N TRP A 197 0.39 21.58 7.23
CA TRP A 197 1.31 22.23 8.19
C TRP A 197 1.15 23.76 8.26
N ALA A 198 0.27 24.34 7.47
CA ALA A 198 -0.05 25.76 7.39
C ALA A 198 1.08 26.66 6.85
N ASP A 199 2.13 26.91 7.61
CA ASP A 199 3.15 27.93 7.29
C ASP A 199 4.53 27.34 6.92
N GLY A 200 4.69 26.01 6.96
CA GLY A 200 5.94 25.34 6.61
C GLY A 200 7.02 25.41 7.71
N TRP A 201 8.28 25.41 7.30
CA TRP A 201 9.42 25.35 8.21
C TRP A 201 9.42 26.43 9.32
N PRO A 202 8.91 27.69 9.09
CA PRO A 202 8.63 28.59 10.19
C PRO A 202 7.47 28.09 11.05
N LYS A 203 7.70 27.19 11.96
CA LYS A 203 6.73 26.48 12.81
C LYS A 203 5.75 27.42 13.51
N SER A 204 4.59 27.68 12.91
CA SER A 204 3.56 28.60 13.42
C SER A 204 2.75 28.05 14.58
N LYS A 205 2.95 26.76 14.97
CA LYS A 205 2.12 26.00 15.92
C LYS A 205 0.64 25.90 15.51
N ARG A 206 0.36 26.05 14.22
CA ARG A 206 -0.96 25.89 13.60
C ARG A 206 -0.93 24.76 12.59
N GLY A 207 -2.03 24.06 12.48
CA GLY A 207 -2.29 23.06 11.45
C GLY A 207 -3.73 23.16 10.98
N ARG A 208 -4.02 22.50 9.87
CA ARG A 208 -5.37 22.40 9.29
C ARG A 208 -5.64 20.97 8.88
N ILE A 209 -6.92 20.65 8.78
CA ILE A 209 -7.39 19.45 8.08
C ILE A 209 -8.36 19.92 7.01
N TYR A 210 -8.06 19.62 5.76
CA TYR A 210 -8.95 19.88 4.64
C TYR A 210 -9.74 18.63 4.30
N ALA A 211 -11.02 18.80 3.98
CA ALA A 211 -11.88 17.79 3.38
C ALA A 211 -12.17 18.19 1.94
N ILE A 212 -11.65 17.42 1.00
CA ILE A 212 -11.76 17.67 -0.43
C ILE A 212 -12.84 16.73 -0.98
N SER A 213 -13.83 17.27 -1.69
CA SER A 213 -14.92 16.50 -2.28
C SER A 213 -15.08 16.84 -3.76
N ASP A 214 -15.47 15.87 -4.55
CA ASP A 214 -15.99 16.09 -5.90
C ASP A 214 -17.49 16.33 -5.81
N PRO A 215 -18.00 17.54 -6.09
CA PRO A 215 -19.42 17.85 -5.98
C PRO A 215 -20.32 17.00 -6.90
N GLN A 216 -19.76 16.48 -8.00
CA GLN A 216 -20.49 15.65 -8.95
C GLN A 216 -20.72 14.23 -8.40
N HIS A 217 -19.76 13.71 -7.63
CA HIS A 217 -19.75 12.33 -7.13
C HIS A 217 -20.05 12.20 -5.62
N ALA A 218 -20.02 13.29 -4.85
CA ALA A 218 -20.18 13.26 -3.39
C ALA A 218 -21.53 12.68 -2.90
N LYS A 219 -22.55 12.63 -3.77
CA LYS A 219 -23.89 12.11 -3.46
C LYS A 219 -24.28 10.89 -4.27
N ASP A 220 -23.32 10.26 -4.94
CA ASP A 220 -23.58 9.03 -5.68
C ASP A 220 -24.12 7.95 -4.74
N ALA A 221 -25.08 7.17 -5.23
CA ALA A 221 -25.69 6.09 -4.45
C ALA A 221 -24.64 5.14 -3.86
N LEU A 222 -23.58 4.87 -4.63
CA LEU A 222 -22.48 4.02 -4.21
C LEU A 222 -21.65 4.62 -3.06
N VAL A 223 -21.47 5.95 -3.01
CA VAL A 223 -20.80 6.63 -1.88
C VAL A 223 -21.63 6.52 -0.61
N LEU A 224 -22.96 6.75 -0.73
CA LEU A 224 -23.88 6.66 0.40
C LEU A 224 -24.00 5.21 0.91
N GLU A 225 -24.00 4.23 0.01
CA GLU A 225 -23.97 2.81 0.34
C GLU A 225 -22.66 2.45 1.07
N THR A 226 -21.52 2.84 0.53
CA THR A 226 -20.18 2.63 1.13
C THR A 226 -20.12 3.18 2.55
N GLN A 227 -20.62 4.41 2.76
CA GLN A 227 -20.65 5.03 4.09
C GLN A 227 -21.45 4.20 5.10
N LYS A 228 -22.61 3.68 4.69
CA LYS A 228 -23.44 2.82 5.55
C LYS A 228 -22.76 1.49 5.83
N LEU A 229 -22.19 0.86 4.81
CA LEU A 229 -21.53 -0.43 4.94
C LEU A 229 -20.30 -0.35 5.87
N ILE A 230 -19.47 0.69 5.74
CA ILE A 230 -18.30 0.85 6.62
C ILE A 230 -18.72 1.08 8.08
N ALA A 231 -19.87 1.72 8.31
CA ALA A 231 -20.38 2.01 9.66
C ALA A 231 -21.21 0.87 10.28
N GLN A 232 -21.50 -0.22 9.55
CA GLN A 232 -22.34 -1.30 10.03
C GLN A 232 -21.65 -2.21 11.05
N ASP A 233 -22.46 -2.98 11.78
CA ASP A 233 -21.97 -4.08 12.61
C ASP A 233 -21.75 -5.34 11.74
N TRP A 234 -20.53 -5.55 11.31
CA TRP A 234 -20.13 -6.64 10.42
C TRP A 234 -20.34 -8.03 11.01
N THR A 235 -20.40 -8.15 12.32
CA THR A 235 -20.64 -9.45 12.99
C THR A 235 -22.00 -10.04 12.64
N LYS A 236 -22.97 -9.19 12.27
CA LYS A 236 -24.35 -9.56 11.94
C LYS A 236 -24.55 -9.90 10.45
N ALA A 237 -23.61 -9.57 9.59
CA ALA A 237 -23.73 -9.83 8.16
C ALA A 237 -23.83 -11.33 7.87
N SER A 238 -24.76 -11.77 7.04
CA SER A 238 -24.88 -13.16 6.62
C SER A 238 -23.72 -13.56 5.68
N VAL A 239 -23.46 -14.86 5.52
CA VAL A 239 -22.49 -15.39 4.54
C VAL A 239 -22.83 -14.93 3.12
N SER A 240 -24.12 -14.89 2.78
CA SER A 240 -24.57 -14.43 1.46
C SER A 240 -24.25 -12.95 1.22
N GLU A 241 -24.52 -12.10 2.21
CA GLU A 241 -24.18 -10.67 2.13
C GLU A 241 -22.66 -10.46 2.00
N LEU A 242 -21.86 -11.12 2.85
CA LEU A 242 -20.40 -11.04 2.77
C LEU A 242 -19.88 -11.48 1.40
N THR A 243 -20.45 -12.55 0.81
CA THR A 243 -20.09 -13.03 -0.52
C THR A 243 -20.29 -11.95 -1.59
N VAL A 244 -21.42 -11.24 -1.53
CA VAL A 244 -21.70 -10.12 -2.45
C VAL A 244 -20.73 -8.96 -2.22
N LEU A 245 -20.46 -8.63 -0.95
CA LEU A 245 -19.60 -7.51 -0.57
C LEU A 245 -18.12 -7.72 -0.90
N LEU A 246 -17.63 -8.95 -1.04
CA LEU A 246 -16.30 -9.21 -1.58
C LEU A 246 -16.09 -8.69 -3.02
N ALA A 247 -17.18 -8.40 -3.74
CA ALA A 247 -17.17 -7.86 -5.09
C ALA A 247 -17.54 -6.35 -5.16
N HIS A 248 -17.66 -5.68 -4.01
CA HIS A 248 -18.06 -4.28 -3.93
C HIS A 248 -17.06 -3.36 -4.68
N ALA A 249 -17.51 -2.23 -5.21
CA ALA A 249 -16.68 -1.31 -5.94
C ALA A 249 -15.60 -0.65 -5.05
N ASP A 250 -15.95 -0.37 -3.79
CA ASP A 250 -15.00 0.20 -2.83
C ASP A 250 -14.14 -0.88 -2.17
N GLN A 251 -12.83 -0.72 -2.23
CA GLN A 251 -11.85 -1.66 -1.67
C GLN A 251 -12.02 -1.87 -0.17
N ARG A 252 -12.37 -0.84 0.59
CA ARG A 252 -12.53 -0.90 2.05
C ARG A 252 -13.69 -1.80 2.45
N VAL A 253 -14.79 -1.78 1.69
CA VAL A 253 -15.92 -2.68 1.90
C VAL A 253 -15.53 -4.13 1.60
N ARG A 254 -14.75 -4.37 0.54
CA ARG A 254 -14.21 -5.70 0.24
C ARG A 254 -13.31 -6.21 1.36
N GLN A 255 -12.47 -5.33 1.91
CA GLN A 255 -11.56 -5.66 3.04
C GLN A 255 -12.33 -6.03 4.30
N GLU A 256 -13.35 -5.25 4.66
CA GLU A 256 -14.19 -5.57 5.83
C GLU A 256 -14.91 -6.92 5.68
N ALA A 257 -15.46 -7.21 4.49
CA ALA A 257 -16.05 -8.51 4.20
C ALA A 257 -15.01 -9.66 4.31
N GLN A 258 -13.80 -9.46 3.79
CA GLN A 258 -12.67 -10.40 3.91
C GLN A 258 -12.29 -10.65 5.38
N PHE A 259 -12.11 -9.60 6.17
CA PHE A 259 -11.74 -9.70 7.59
C PHE A 259 -12.83 -10.39 8.39
N THR A 260 -14.11 -10.07 8.12
CA THR A 260 -15.24 -10.73 8.75
C THR A 260 -15.27 -12.24 8.47
N PHE A 261 -14.97 -12.66 7.24
CA PHE A 261 -14.83 -14.08 6.91
C PHE A 261 -13.66 -14.73 7.69
N ALA A 262 -12.52 -14.06 7.75
CA ALA A 262 -11.36 -14.57 8.49
C ALA A 262 -11.63 -14.70 9.99
N GLU A 263 -12.31 -13.74 10.61
CA GLU A 263 -12.69 -13.75 12.02
C GLU A 263 -13.66 -14.87 12.37
N ARG A 264 -14.54 -15.28 11.44
CA ARG A 264 -15.47 -16.40 11.63
C ARG A 264 -14.79 -17.77 11.64
N GLY A 265 -13.54 -17.84 11.28
CA GLY A 265 -12.74 -19.06 11.38
C GLY A 265 -13.13 -20.15 10.37
N ALA A 266 -13.01 -21.39 10.79
CA ALA A 266 -13.14 -22.57 9.92
C ALA A 266 -14.45 -22.66 9.12
N SER A 267 -15.56 -22.09 9.65
CA SER A 267 -16.86 -22.10 8.97
C SER A 267 -16.84 -21.30 7.65
N SER A 268 -15.86 -20.42 7.47
CA SER A 268 -15.69 -19.60 6.26
C SER A 268 -14.95 -20.33 5.13
N ILE A 269 -14.26 -21.44 5.40
CA ILE A 269 -13.43 -22.12 4.42
C ILE A 269 -14.24 -22.59 3.21
N ALA A 270 -15.39 -23.24 3.43
CA ALA A 270 -16.21 -23.77 2.34
C ALA A 270 -16.79 -22.67 1.43
N PRO A 271 -17.44 -21.59 1.94
CA PRO A 271 -17.92 -20.51 1.08
C PRO A 271 -16.78 -19.77 0.36
N LEU A 272 -15.64 -19.52 1.01
CA LEU A 272 -14.48 -18.87 0.38
C LEU A 272 -13.89 -19.73 -0.74
N THR A 273 -13.76 -21.06 -0.50
CA THR A 273 -13.32 -22.01 -1.53
C THR A 273 -14.23 -22.01 -2.75
N ALA A 274 -15.54 -21.95 -2.56
CA ALA A 274 -16.51 -21.87 -3.65
C ALA A 274 -16.33 -20.59 -4.49
N ILE A 275 -16.06 -19.45 -3.84
CA ILE A 275 -15.86 -18.15 -4.52
C ILE A 275 -14.55 -18.18 -5.33
N VAL A 276 -13.44 -18.58 -4.72
CA VAL A 276 -12.11 -18.53 -5.36
C VAL A 276 -12.00 -19.52 -6.51
N SER A 277 -12.65 -20.70 -6.40
CA SER A 277 -12.62 -21.74 -7.42
C SER A 277 -13.57 -21.50 -8.59
N SER A 278 -14.47 -20.51 -8.50
CA SER A 278 -15.44 -20.21 -9.55
C SER A 278 -14.89 -19.18 -10.56
N PRO A 279 -14.64 -19.55 -11.83
CA PRO A 279 -14.24 -18.59 -12.86
C PRO A 279 -15.30 -17.51 -13.14
N SER A 280 -16.56 -17.73 -12.77
CA SER A 280 -17.64 -16.76 -12.92
C SER A 280 -17.69 -15.71 -11.80
N SER A 281 -16.96 -15.91 -10.70
CA SER A 281 -16.83 -14.90 -9.65
C SER A 281 -16.06 -13.70 -10.16
N LYS A 282 -16.44 -12.49 -9.68
CA LYS A 282 -15.71 -11.27 -10.05
C LYS A 282 -14.25 -11.33 -9.58
N PRO A 283 -13.28 -10.80 -10.34
CA PRO A 283 -11.86 -10.92 -10.04
C PRO A 283 -11.51 -10.51 -8.60
N TYR A 284 -11.93 -9.33 -8.16
CA TYR A 284 -11.64 -8.88 -6.79
C TYR A 284 -12.30 -9.74 -5.71
N ALA A 285 -13.49 -10.31 -5.96
CA ALA A 285 -14.10 -11.24 -5.01
C ALA A 285 -13.23 -12.50 -4.84
N ARG A 286 -12.64 -13.00 -5.93
CA ARG A 286 -11.72 -14.15 -5.89
C ARG A 286 -10.45 -13.81 -5.09
N LEU A 287 -9.85 -12.63 -5.32
CA LEU A 287 -8.64 -12.20 -4.61
C LEU A 287 -8.91 -12.03 -3.11
N HIS A 288 -9.98 -11.33 -2.72
CA HIS A 288 -10.33 -11.16 -1.31
C HIS A 288 -10.69 -12.47 -0.62
N ALA A 289 -11.37 -13.40 -1.33
CA ALA A 289 -11.63 -14.75 -0.81
C ALA A 289 -10.33 -15.53 -0.59
N LEU A 290 -9.37 -15.41 -1.52
CA LEU A 290 -8.06 -16.02 -1.45
C LEU A 290 -7.26 -15.50 -0.27
N TRP A 291 -7.22 -14.18 -0.06
CA TRP A 291 -6.54 -13.57 1.10
C TRP A 291 -7.21 -13.94 2.43
N ALA A 292 -8.55 -14.06 2.48
CA ALA A 292 -9.24 -14.55 3.66
C ALA A 292 -8.85 -16.01 3.99
N LEU A 293 -8.70 -16.88 2.98
CA LEU A 293 -8.18 -18.23 3.18
C LEU A 293 -6.74 -18.22 3.73
N GLY A 294 -5.87 -17.35 3.22
CA GLY A 294 -4.52 -17.15 3.75
C GLY A 294 -4.53 -16.70 5.22
N GLN A 295 -5.41 -15.77 5.60
CA GLN A 295 -5.56 -15.30 6.98
C GLN A 295 -6.09 -16.41 7.92
N LEU A 296 -6.84 -17.38 7.41
CA LEU A 296 -7.30 -18.53 8.16
C LEU A 296 -6.22 -19.61 8.37
N ALA A 297 -5.27 -19.69 7.44
CA ALA A 297 -4.30 -20.79 7.36
C ALA A 297 -3.48 -21.03 8.63
N PRO A 298 -2.99 -20.03 9.37
CA PRO A 298 -2.21 -20.27 10.59
C PRO A 298 -2.96 -21.07 11.65
N LYS A 299 -4.28 -20.94 11.73
CA LYS A 299 -5.14 -21.68 12.67
C LYS A 299 -5.84 -22.88 12.01
N ASN A 300 -5.95 -22.89 10.68
CA ASN A 300 -6.69 -23.87 9.89
C ASN A 300 -5.93 -24.19 8.60
N PRO A 301 -4.86 -25.00 8.63
CA PRO A 301 -4.02 -25.27 7.45
C PRO A 301 -4.80 -25.83 6.24
N ALA A 302 -5.95 -26.48 6.46
CA ALA A 302 -6.83 -26.94 5.41
C ALA A 302 -7.38 -25.81 4.50
N ALA A 303 -7.33 -24.55 4.95
CA ALA A 303 -7.69 -23.39 4.13
C ALA A 303 -6.78 -23.21 2.91
N LEU A 304 -5.56 -23.76 2.92
CA LEU A 304 -4.64 -23.70 1.78
C LEU A 304 -4.89 -24.79 0.73
N ASN A 305 -5.69 -25.82 1.02
CA ASN A 305 -5.90 -26.94 0.09
C ASN A 305 -6.37 -26.51 -1.31
N PRO A 306 -7.31 -25.56 -1.49
CA PRO A 306 -7.74 -25.15 -2.82
C PRO A 306 -6.64 -24.41 -3.61
N LEU A 307 -5.67 -23.78 -2.94
CA LEU A 307 -4.68 -22.90 -3.57
C LEU A 307 -3.74 -23.65 -4.51
N THR A 308 -3.45 -24.91 -4.24
CA THR A 308 -2.59 -25.75 -5.11
C THR A 308 -3.15 -25.90 -6.52
N GLN A 309 -4.47 -26.02 -6.65
CA GLN A 309 -5.13 -26.09 -7.96
C GLN A 309 -5.13 -24.73 -8.66
N LEU A 310 -5.24 -23.63 -7.88
CA LEU A 310 -5.27 -22.27 -8.37
C LEU A 310 -3.93 -21.78 -8.93
N LEU A 311 -2.82 -22.49 -8.68
CA LEU A 311 -1.54 -22.27 -9.37
C LEU A 311 -1.63 -22.45 -10.90
N ARG A 312 -2.70 -23.07 -11.40
CA ARG A 312 -2.98 -23.29 -12.82
C ARG A 312 -4.21 -22.52 -13.30
N ASP A 313 -4.70 -21.57 -12.51
CA ASP A 313 -5.87 -20.76 -12.87
C ASP A 313 -5.63 -19.98 -14.17
N SER A 314 -6.69 -19.67 -14.90
CA SER A 314 -6.63 -18.85 -16.11
C SER A 314 -6.22 -17.41 -15.80
N ASP A 315 -6.63 -16.88 -14.65
CA ASP A 315 -6.28 -15.54 -14.17
C ASP A 315 -4.86 -15.54 -13.59
N SER A 316 -3.99 -14.67 -14.14
CA SER A 316 -2.59 -14.54 -13.71
C SER A 316 -2.45 -14.04 -12.28
N GLU A 317 -3.34 -13.16 -11.82
CA GLU A 317 -3.30 -12.63 -10.48
C GLU A 317 -3.70 -13.66 -9.45
N VAL A 318 -4.73 -14.48 -9.74
CA VAL A 318 -5.09 -15.61 -8.89
C VAL A 318 -3.94 -16.61 -8.76
N ARG A 319 -3.21 -16.89 -9.86
CA ARG A 319 -1.99 -17.75 -9.79
C ARG A 319 -0.92 -17.14 -8.91
N ALA A 320 -0.62 -15.85 -9.08
CA ALA A 320 0.42 -15.13 -8.33
C ALA A 320 0.11 -15.10 -6.83
N GLN A 321 -1.11 -14.72 -6.47
CA GLN A 321 -1.53 -14.64 -5.07
C GLN A 321 -1.62 -16.02 -4.41
N SER A 322 -2.01 -17.07 -5.17
CA SER A 322 -2.00 -18.44 -4.66
C SER A 322 -0.58 -18.92 -4.38
N ALA A 323 0.37 -18.62 -5.27
CA ALA A 323 1.79 -18.96 -5.05
C ALA A 323 2.36 -18.25 -3.83
N LYS A 324 2.07 -16.95 -3.67
CA LYS A 324 2.47 -16.15 -2.52
C LYS A 324 1.99 -16.77 -1.21
N LEU A 325 0.68 -17.04 -1.10
CA LEU A 325 0.08 -17.58 0.13
C LEU A 325 0.51 -19.03 0.45
N LEU A 326 0.98 -19.79 -0.52
CA LEU A 326 1.56 -21.13 -0.29
C LEU A 326 3.02 -21.05 0.14
N GLY A 327 3.70 -19.94 -0.13
CA GLY A 327 5.09 -19.68 0.26
C GLY A 327 5.24 -18.95 1.60
N ASP A 328 4.22 -18.24 2.02
CA ASP A 328 4.14 -17.55 3.33
C ASP A 328 3.86 -18.57 4.46
#